data_85a7c7700b078e0c528653caf8fb5154
#
_entry.id   85a7c7700b078e0c528653caf8fb5154
#
_cell.length_a   1.000
_cell.length_b   1.000
_cell.length_c   1.000
_cell.angle_alpha   90.00
_cell.angle_beta   90.00
_cell.angle_gamma   90.00
#
_symmetry.space_group_name_H-M   'P 1'
#
loop_
_entity.id
_entity.type
_entity.pdbx_description
1 polymer ?
#
loop_
_entity_poly.entity_id
_entity_poly.type
_entity_poly.pdbx_seq_one_letter_code
_entity_poly.pdbx_strand_id
1 'polypeptide(L)'
;MSLILQVNDLHVYYGSIHAVKGVSFEVNQGEVVTLIGANGAGKSTVLNTVSGLLHPKSGSVVFEDKDLKGVSAHKIVERGLAQVPEGRHVFLQMTVEDNLEMGAYTQPNASIAAGIADVYERFPRLKERRRQIAGTLSGGEQ
;
A
#
# COMPACT_ATOMS: atom_id res chain seq x y z
N MET A 1 -17.61 8.36 13.40
CA MET A 1 -16.74 7.97 12.27
C MET A 1 -16.54 6.47 12.31
N SER A 2 -16.55 5.82 11.16
CA SER A 2 -16.37 4.37 11.15
C SER A 2 -14.90 4.01 11.12
N LEU A 3 -14.49 3.09 11.99
CA LEU A 3 -13.15 2.54 12.07
C LEU A 3 -12.90 1.64 10.86
N ILE A 4 -11.82 1.88 10.11
CA ILE A 4 -11.49 1.10 8.92
C ILE A 4 -10.28 0.20 9.12
N LEU A 5 -9.28 0.66 9.88
CA LEU A 5 -8.08 -0.10 10.20
C LEU A 5 -7.78 -0.01 11.69
N GLN A 6 -7.48 -1.16 12.30
CA GLN A 6 -7.08 -1.23 13.69
C GLN A 6 -5.84 -2.11 13.82
N VAL A 7 -4.79 -1.55 14.39
CA VAL A 7 -3.56 -2.27 14.73
C VAL A 7 -3.47 -2.33 16.24
N ASN A 8 -3.39 -3.54 16.79
CA ASN A 8 -3.43 -3.77 18.24
C ASN A 8 -2.15 -4.48 18.69
N ASP A 9 -1.41 -3.83 19.57
CA ASP A 9 -0.23 -4.36 20.26
C ASP A 9 0.69 -5.19 19.35
N LEU A 10 1.08 -4.58 18.23
CA LEU A 10 1.84 -5.25 17.17
C LEU A 10 3.28 -5.48 17.59
N HIS A 11 3.72 -6.74 17.56
CA HIS A 11 5.10 -7.15 17.81
C HIS A 11 5.64 -7.88 16.58
N VAL A 12 6.73 -7.37 16.00
CA VAL A 12 7.35 -7.92 14.80
C VAL A 12 8.83 -8.14 15.04
N TYR A 13 9.33 -9.26 14.59
CA TYR A 13 10.72 -9.67 14.72
C TYR A 13 11.36 -9.97 13.36
N TYR A 14 12.63 -9.61 13.23
CA TYR A 14 13.54 -10.12 12.20
C TYR A 14 14.51 -11.09 12.88
N GLY A 15 14.24 -12.39 12.82
CA GLY A 15 15.00 -13.36 13.59
C GLY A 15 14.91 -13.09 15.09
N SER A 16 16.03 -12.75 15.72
CA SER A 16 16.09 -12.36 17.14
C SER A 16 15.88 -10.87 17.40
N ILE A 17 15.83 -10.05 16.36
CA ILE A 17 15.69 -8.60 16.50
C ILE A 17 14.21 -8.23 16.63
N HIS A 18 13.86 -7.62 17.75
CA HIS A 18 12.52 -7.11 18.04
C HIS A 18 12.34 -5.73 17.38
N ALA A 19 11.87 -5.71 16.13
CA ALA A 19 11.79 -4.50 15.32
C ALA A 19 10.60 -3.60 15.67
N VAL A 20 9.46 -4.18 16.04
CA VAL A 20 8.25 -3.45 16.48
C VAL A 20 7.82 -3.99 17.83
N LYS A 21 7.67 -3.10 18.81
CA LYS A 21 7.53 -3.43 20.24
C LYS A 21 6.21 -2.92 20.82
N GLY A 22 5.08 -3.48 20.35
CA GLY A 22 3.77 -3.17 20.91
C GLY A 22 3.16 -1.87 20.37
N VAL A 23 3.14 -1.69 19.06
CA VAL A 23 2.53 -0.53 18.41
C VAL A 23 1.04 -0.76 18.26
N SER A 24 0.25 0.27 18.64
CA SER A 24 -1.21 0.28 18.46
C SER A 24 -1.64 1.62 17.85
N PHE A 25 -2.53 1.56 16.87
CA PHE A 25 -3.17 2.74 16.29
C PHE A 25 -4.45 2.35 15.53
N GLU A 26 -5.25 3.36 15.24
CA GLU A 26 -6.51 3.22 14.52
C GLU A 26 -6.57 4.23 13.37
N VAL A 27 -7.28 3.88 12.31
CA VAL A 27 -7.60 4.78 11.20
C VAL A 27 -9.10 4.70 10.95
N ASN A 28 -9.75 5.86 11.00
CA ASN A 28 -11.16 5.98 10.64
C ASN A 28 -11.32 6.30 9.14
N GLN A 29 -12.48 6.00 8.62
CA GLN A 29 -12.78 6.33 7.22
C GLN A 29 -12.64 7.84 6.97
N GLY A 30 -11.91 8.20 5.91
CA GLY A 30 -11.64 9.59 5.56
C GLY A 30 -10.53 10.26 6.37
N GLU A 31 -9.89 9.53 7.29
CA GLU A 31 -8.81 10.03 8.14
C GLU A 31 -7.44 9.78 7.51
N VAL A 32 -6.51 10.69 7.76
CA VAL A 32 -5.08 10.52 7.45
C VAL A 32 -4.32 10.38 8.76
N VAL A 33 -3.67 9.25 8.95
CA VAL A 33 -2.83 8.97 10.13
C VAL A 33 -1.37 8.93 9.71
N THR A 34 -0.51 9.60 10.46
CA THR A 34 0.93 9.67 10.18
C THR A 34 1.73 8.90 11.24
N LEU A 35 2.61 8.03 10.79
CA LEU A 35 3.61 7.38 11.64
C LEU A 35 4.89 8.21 11.64
N ILE A 36 5.30 8.66 12.83
CA ILE A 36 6.49 9.48 13.03
C ILE A 36 7.54 8.70 13.81
N GLY A 37 8.77 8.80 13.38
CA GLY A 37 9.91 8.18 14.06
C GLY A 37 11.18 8.33 13.25
N ALA A 38 12.33 8.14 13.91
CA ALA A 38 13.62 8.12 13.24
C ALA A 38 13.75 6.94 12.27
N ASN A 39 14.71 6.99 11.35
CA ASN A 39 15.06 5.85 10.52
C ASN A 39 15.45 4.66 11.40
N GLY A 40 14.89 3.49 11.11
CA GLY A 40 15.08 2.30 11.93
C GLY A 40 14.13 2.16 13.13
N ALA A 41 13.19 3.10 13.33
CA ALA A 41 12.19 3.02 14.40
C ALA A 41 11.06 1.99 14.11
N GLY A 42 11.03 1.36 12.94
CA GLY A 42 10.06 0.34 12.60
C GLY A 42 8.88 0.81 11.75
N LYS A 43 8.88 2.03 11.24
CA LYS A 43 7.77 2.57 10.40
C LYS A 43 7.47 1.69 9.19
N SER A 44 8.49 1.38 8.39
CA SER A 44 8.35 0.50 7.21
C SER A 44 7.98 -0.92 7.60
N THR A 45 8.48 -1.41 8.73
CA THR A 45 8.13 -2.73 9.27
C THR A 45 6.64 -2.81 9.61
N VAL A 46 6.09 -1.76 10.23
CA VAL A 46 4.64 -1.67 10.50
C VAL A 46 3.84 -1.71 9.21
N LEU A 47 4.19 -0.89 8.22
CA LEU A 47 3.50 -0.85 6.92
C LEU A 47 3.59 -2.19 6.19
N ASN A 48 4.76 -2.83 6.18
CA ASN A 48 4.94 -4.15 5.55
C ASN A 48 4.14 -5.25 6.27
N THR A 49 3.95 -5.12 7.58
CA THR A 49 3.14 -6.06 8.35
C THR A 49 1.65 -5.85 8.08
N VAL A 50 1.18 -4.61 8.01
CA VAL A 50 -0.20 -4.28 7.67
C VAL A 50 -0.55 -4.77 6.26
N SER A 51 0.36 -4.66 5.31
CA SER A 51 0.15 -5.12 3.93
C SER A 51 0.36 -6.63 3.72
N GLY A 52 0.76 -7.36 4.75
CA GLY A 52 0.93 -8.82 4.70
C GLY A 52 2.26 -9.31 4.14
N LEU A 53 3.22 -8.40 3.87
CA LEU A 53 4.58 -8.77 3.45
C LEU A 53 5.39 -9.36 4.61
N LEU A 54 5.06 -8.98 5.83
CA LEU A 54 5.60 -9.54 7.06
C LEU A 54 4.46 -10.07 7.93
N HIS A 55 4.78 -11.02 8.79
CA HIS A 55 3.83 -11.57 9.76
C HIS A 55 4.24 -11.18 11.19
N PRO A 56 3.31 -10.65 12.01
CA PRO A 56 3.62 -10.34 13.39
C PRO A 56 3.81 -11.60 14.21
N LYS A 57 4.65 -11.52 15.23
CA LYS A 57 4.78 -12.58 16.23
C LYS A 57 3.57 -12.60 17.16
N SER A 58 3.07 -11.41 17.49
CA SER A 58 1.87 -11.20 18.30
C SER A 58 1.22 -9.88 17.96
N GLY A 59 0.03 -9.65 18.50
CA GLY A 59 -0.83 -8.54 18.13
C GLY A 59 -1.71 -8.86 16.94
N SER A 60 -2.49 -7.89 16.49
CA SER A 60 -3.43 -8.08 15.38
C SER A 60 -3.52 -6.87 14.48
N VAL A 61 -3.89 -7.13 13.24
CA VAL A 61 -4.27 -6.12 12.26
C VAL A 61 -5.68 -6.47 11.78
N VAL A 62 -6.63 -5.56 11.97
CA VAL A 62 -8.02 -5.72 11.56
C VAL A 62 -8.35 -4.65 10.53
N PHE A 63 -8.83 -5.05 9.37
CA PHE A 63 -9.24 -4.17 8.29
C PHE A 63 -10.69 -4.46 7.92
N GLU A 64 -11.54 -3.42 7.95
CA GLU A 64 -12.98 -3.54 7.70
C GLU A 64 -13.62 -4.69 8.51
N ASP A 65 -13.36 -4.69 9.82
CA ASP A 65 -13.86 -5.68 10.80
C ASP A 65 -13.37 -7.13 10.56
N LYS A 66 -12.37 -7.32 9.71
CA LYS A 66 -11.79 -8.65 9.42
C LYS A 66 -10.32 -8.70 9.83
N ASP A 67 -9.98 -9.70 10.64
CA ASP A 67 -8.59 -9.97 11.01
C ASP A 67 -7.80 -10.41 9.77
N LEU A 68 -6.64 -9.80 9.56
CA LEU A 68 -5.75 -10.11 8.43
C LEU A 68 -4.79 -11.27 8.72
N LYS A 69 -4.89 -11.90 9.90
CA LYS A 69 -4.04 -13.05 10.25
C LYS A 69 -4.18 -14.18 9.24
N GLY A 70 -3.05 -14.62 8.71
CA GLY A 70 -3.01 -15.70 7.71
C GLY A 70 -3.51 -15.32 6.31
N VAL A 71 -3.86 -14.07 6.09
CA VAL A 71 -4.27 -13.58 4.77
C VAL A 71 -3.02 -13.20 3.99
N SER A 72 -2.89 -13.71 2.75
CA SER A 72 -1.76 -13.39 1.88
C SER A 72 -1.80 -11.93 1.39
N ALA A 73 -0.63 -11.37 1.09
CA ALA A 73 -0.51 -9.98 0.67
C ALA A 73 -1.39 -9.63 -0.55
N HIS A 74 -1.44 -10.51 -1.56
CA HIS A 74 -2.27 -10.27 -2.75
C HIS A 74 -3.77 -10.25 -2.44
N LYS A 75 -4.22 -11.02 -1.46
CA LYS A 75 -5.62 -11.02 -1.01
C LYS A 75 -5.96 -9.78 -0.18
N ILE A 76 -5.00 -9.24 0.54
CA ILE A 76 -5.17 -7.96 1.25
C ILE A 76 -5.38 -6.83 0.24
N VAL A 77 -4.62 -6.80 -0.84
CA VAL A 77 -4.81 -5.84 -1.94
C VAL A 77 -6.19 -5.98 -2.58
N GLU A 78 -6.66 -7.21 -2.81
CA GLU A 78 -8.01 -7.46 -3.32
C GLU A 78 -9.10 -6.92 -2.40
N ARG A 79 -8.85 -6.86 -1.09
CA ARG A 79 -9.77 -6.27 -0.10
C ARG A 79 -9.75 -4.73 -0.08
N GLY A 80 -8.85 -4.10 -0.85
CA GLY A 80 -8.78 -2.65 -0.97
C GLY A 80 -7.72 -1.95 -0.11
N LEU A 81 -6.82 -2.70 0.53
CA LEU A 81 -5.70 -2.14 1.29
C LEU A 81 -4.43 -2.26 0.44
N ALA A 82 -3.95 -1.14 -0.09
CA ALA A 82 -2.75 -1.08 -0.92
C ALA A 82 -1.63 -0.32 -0.21
N GLN A 83 -0.39 -0.70 -0.49
CA GLN A 83 0.80 -0.01 -0.02
C GLN A 83 1.57 0.57 -1.22
N VAL A 84 1.99 1.83 -1.09
CA VAL A 84 2.96 2.44 -1.98
C VAL A 84 4.34 2.27 -1.34
N PRO A 85 5.22 1.42 -1.88
CA PRO A 85 6.50 1.14 -1.27
C PRO A 85 7.49 2.28 -1.48
N GLU A 86 8.47 2.37 -0.60
CA GLU A 86 9.64 3.21 -0.81
C GLU A 86 10.45 2.68 -2.01
N GLY A 87 11.10 3.57 -2.76
CA GLY A 87 11.97 3.19 -3.89
C GLY A 87 11.26 3.10 -5.24
N ARG A 88 10.03 3.58 -5.37
CA ARG A 88 9.35 3.73 -6.67
C ARG A 88 9.35 2.43 -7.49
N HIS A 89 8.73 1.40 -6.99
CA HIS A 89 8.70 0.08 -7.59
C HIS A 89 7.77 -0.03 -8.80
N VAL A 90 7.87 0.92 -9.74
CA VAL A 90 7.17 0.85 -11.02
C VAL A 90 7.90 -0.07 -12.01
N PHE A 91 7.19 -0.58 -12.99
CA PHE A 91 7.79 -1.37 -14.07
C PHE A 91 8.47 -0.42 -15.07
N LEU A 92 9.76 -0.24 -14.90
CA LEU A 92 10.56 0.79 -15.61
C LEU A 92 10.59 0.62 -17.13
N GLN A 93 10.42 -0.59 -17.63
CA GLN A 93 10.45 -0.91 -19.06
C GLN A 93 9.06 -0.88 -19.72
N MET A 94 8.01 -0.67 -18.93
CA MET A 94 6.65 -0.56 -19.41
C MET A 94 6.24 0.91 -19.55
N THR A 95 5.21 1.18 -20.34
CA THR A 95 4.67 2.52 -20.46
C THR A 95 3.95 2.93 -19.18
N VAL A 96 3.66 4.23 -19.05
CA VAL A 96 2.83 4.75 -17.94
C VAL A 96 1.46 4.05 -17.94
N GLU A 97 0.80 3.95 -19.09
CA GLU A 97 -0.50 3.30 -19.22
C GLU A 97 -0.47 1.83 -18.81
N ASP A 98 0.54 1.08 -19.25
CA ASP A 98 0.70 -0.33 -18.88
C ASP A 98 0.89 -0.50 -17.36
N ASN A 99 1.66 0.38 -16.72
CA ASN A 99 1.81 0.39 -15.27
C ASN A 99 0.48 0.62 -14.55
N LEU A 100 -0.33 1.55 -15.04
CA LEU A 100 -1.66 1.82 -14.48
C LEU A 100 -2.60 0.62 -14.66
N GLU A 101 -2.59 -0.01 -15.81
CA GLU A 101 -3.36 -1.23 -16.06
C GLU A 101 -2.95 -2.37 -15.14
N MET A 102 -1.65 -2.55 -14.91
CA MET A 102 -1.13 -3.54 -13.96
C MET A 102 -1.61 -3.27 -12.54
N GLY A 103 -1.70 -2.01 -12.14
CA GLY A 103 -2.25 -1.62 -10.83
C GLY A 103 -3.74 -1.95 -10.66
N ALA A 104 -4.45 -2.13 -11.75
CA ALA A 104 -5.89 -2.45 -11.76
C ALA A 104 -6.18 -3.95 -11.94
N TYR A 105 -5.18 -4.83 -11.83
CA TYR A 105 -5.34 -6.26 -12.16
C TYR A 105 -6.39 -6.99 -11.31
N THR A 106 -6.68 -6.49 -10.10
CA THR A 106 -7.71 -7.04 -9.21
C THR A 106 -9.11 -6.56 -9.53
N GLN A 107 -9.27 -5.59 -10.44
CA GLN A 107 -10.54 -4.97 -10.77
C GLN A 107 -11.22 -5.65 -11.97
N PRO A 108 -12.55 -5.64 -12.05
CA PRO A 108 -13.26 -6.09 -13.24
C PRO A 108 -12.85 -5.27 -14.47
N ASN A 109 -12.70 -5.92 -15.62
CA ASN A 109 -12.30 -5.25 -16.87
C ASN A 109 -13.18 -4.05 -17.22
N ALA A 110 -14.47 -4.11 -16.91
CA ALA A 110 -15.41 -3.01 -17.16
C ALA A 110 -15.10 -1.73 -16.38
N SER A 111 -14.40 -1.82 -15.24
CA SER A 111 -14.06 -0.67 -14.38
C SER A 111 -12.65 -0.12 -14.59
N ILE A 112 -11.78 -0.83 -15.32
CA ILE A 112 -10.38 -0.42 -15.51
C ILE A 112 -10.29 0.90 -16.27
N ALA A 113 -11.01 1.04 -17.37
CA ALA A 113 -10.98 2.27 -18.19
C ALA A 113 -11.45 3.49 -17.39
N ALA A 114 -12.51 3.35 -16.59
CA ALA A 114 -13.01 4.42 -15.73
C ALA A 114 -12.01 4.79 -14.64
N GLY A 115 -11.35 3.79 -14.04
CA GLY A 115 -10.31 4.00 -13.03
C GLY A 115 -9.09 4.74 -13.59
N ILE A 116 -8.62 4.37 -14.77
CA ILE A 116 -7.52 5.06 -15.46
C ILE A 116 -7.91 6.49 -15.82
N ALA A 117 -9.14 6.72 -16.27
CA ALA A 117 -9.65 8.07 -16.55
C ALA A 117 -9.64 8.95 -15.29
N ASP A 118 -10.04 8.41 -14.14
CA ASP A 118 -9.97 9.13 -12.85
C ASP A 118 -8.52 9.49 -12.47
N VAL A 119 -7.58 8.55 -12.66
CA VAL A 119 -6.15 8.81 -12.43
C VAL A 119 -5.64 9.95 -13.34
N TYR A 120 -6.01 9.95 -14.61
CA TYR A 120 -5.60 10.99 -15.54
C TYR A 120 -6.22 12.37 -15.23
N GLU A 121 -7.40 12.39 -14.66
CA GLU A 121 -8.03 13.63 -14.17
C GLU A 121 -7.27 14.20 -12.97
N ARG A 122 -6.89 13.33 -12.04
CA ARG A 122 -6.11 13.72 -10.84
C ARG A 122 -4.66 14.07 -11.16
N PHE A 123 -4.08 13.37 -12.13
CA PHE A 123 -2.68 13.52 -12.54
C PHE A 123 -2.57 13.73 -14.06
N PRO A 124 -2.90 14.95 -14.56
CA PRO A 124 -2.91 15.22 -16.01
C PRO A 124 -1.58 14.95 -16.72
N ARG A 125 -0.47 15.09 -15.99
CA ARG A 125 0.87 14.80 -16.49
C ARG A 125 1.04 13.34 -16.93
N LEU A 126 0.43 12.42 -16.21
CA LEU A 126 0.46 11.00 -16.56
C LEU A 126 -0.32 10.73 -17.85
N LYS A 127 -1.43 11.44 -18.07
CA LYS A 127 -2.18 11.35 -19.32
C LYS A 127 -1.36 11.84 -20.53
N GLU A 128 -0.69 12.98 -20.39
CA GLU A 128 0.19 13.54 -21.43
C GLU A 128 1.30 12.55 -21.80
N ARG A 129 1.81 11.81 -20.82
CA ARG A 129 2.94 10.87 -20.92
C ARG A 129 2.53 9.41 -20.92
N ARG A 130 1.28 9.10 -21.19
CA ARG A 130 0.72 7.75 -21.05
C ARG A 130 1.46 6.68 -21.86
N ARG A 131 2.02 7.06 -23.01
CA ARG A 131 2.79 6.16 -23.89
C ARG A 131 4.30 6.18 -23.64
N GLN A 132 4.76 7.03 -22.74
CA GLN A 132 6.18 7.12 -22.39
C GLN A 132 6.59 5.94 -21.50
N ILE A 133 7.81 5.45 -21.70
CA ILE A 133 8.40 4.42 -20.84
C ILE A 133 8.59 4.99 -19.43
N ALA A 134 8.06 4.30 -18.43
CA ALA A 134 8.02 4.80 -17.05
C ALA A 134 9.41 5.10 -16.46
N GLY A 135 10.42 4.34 -16.85
CA GLY A 135 11.80 4.56 -16.42
C GLY A 135 12.41 5.90 -16.86
N THR A 136 11.80 6.56 -17.85
CA THR A 136 12.26 7.88 -18.35
C THR A 136 11.55 9.06 -17.68
N LEU A 137 10.59 8.79 -16.80
CA LEU A 137 9.90 9.82 -16.02
C LEU A 137 10.80 10.40 -14.93
N SER A 138 10.54 11.65 -14.53
CA SER A 138 11.18 12.24 -13.35
C SER A 138 10.76 11.51 -12.08
N GLY A 139 11.53 11.70 -11.01
CA GLY A 139 11.24 11.04 -9.74
C GLY A 139 9.86 11.38 -9.17
N GLY A 140 9.40 12.59 -9.35
CA GLY A 140 8.07 13.00 -8.89
C GLY A 140 6.92 12.46 -9.74
N GLU A 141 7.19 12.14 -11.02
CA GLU A 141 6.20 11.58 -11.93
C GLU A 141 6.04 10.06 -11.78
N GLN A 142 7.07 9.36 -11.27
CA GLN A 142 7.04 7.94 -10.97
C GLN A 142 6.24 7.63 -9.69
#